data_6b3dcd00cd69fcc9e5d06956fd0c5cdd
#
_entry.id   6b3dcd00cd69fcc9e5d06956fd0c5cdd
#
_cell.length_a   1.000
_cell.length_b   1.000
_cell.length_c   1.000
_cell.angle_alpha   90.00
_cell.angle_beta   90.00
_cell.angle_gamma   90.00
#
_symmetry.space_group_name_H-M   'P 1'
#
loop_
_entity.id
_entity.type
_entity.pdbx_description
1 polymer ?
#
loop_
_entity_poly.entity_id
_entity_poly.type
_entity_poly.pdbx_seq_one_letter_code
_entity_poly.pdbx_strand_id
1 'polypeptide(L)'
;MQVDTLKRSLEISPEQKVLLTVGRVAKEKNLAELLDYFGRLSLPDAVLCIVGGGTYLETLRQLAAEKGIADRVIFTDAVSPDKIPLYYQIGDIFLSASQSETQGLTYLEALASGLPLVCRKDACLDDIVTDGWNGGLYTSFEPFQKWITAFCGDAAVTQQLSRHAVQTAERFSAAGFAEKVEFCYQEVLKNWKMQSA
;
A
#
# COMPACT_ATOMS: atom_id res chain seq x y z
N MET A 1 -18.29 -4.36 -12.13
CA MET A 1 -19.23 -5.39 -11.61
C MET A 1 -18.75 -6.09 -10.34
N GLN A 2 -17.58 -6.76 -10.31
CA GLN A 2 -17.09 -7.40 -9.07
C GLN A 2 -16.66 -6.39 -8.00
N VAL A 3 -15.96 -5.33 -8.39
CA VAL A 3 -15.51 -4.23 -7.52
C VAL A 3 -16.70 -3.53 -6.85
N ASP A 4 -17.73 -3.16 -7.60
CA ASP A 4 -18.93 -2.51 -7.04
C ASP A 4 -19.69 -3.44 -6.09
N THR A 5 -19.68 -4.74 -6.39
CA THR A 5 -20.30 -5.74 -5.51
C THR A 5 -19.52 -5.85 -4.19
N LEU A 6 -18.17 -5.83 -4.25
CA LEU A 6 -17.34 -5.83 -3.06
C LEU A 6 -17.52 -4.53 -2.24
N LYS A 7 -17.48 -3.35 -2.86
CA LYS A 7 -17.73 -2.08 -2.16
C LYS A 7 -19.08 -2.11 -1.44
N ARG A 8 -20.14 -2.56 -2.10
CA ARG A 8 -21.48 -2.69 -1.49
C ARG A 8 -21.51 -3.68 -0.32
N SER A 9 -20.84 -4.82 -0.43
CA SER A 9 -20.78 -5.81 0.66
C SER A 9 -19.99 -5.33 1.87
N LEU A 10 -19.11 -4.35 1.69
CA LEU A 10 -18.33 -3.68 2.73
C LEU A 10 -18.99 -2.37 3.19
N GLU A 11 -20.19 -2.05 2.71
CA GLU A 11 -20.93 -0.83 3.02
C GLU A 11 -20.16 0.46 2.66
N ILE A 12 -19.27 0.39 1.66
CA ILE A 12 -18.50 1.52 1.15
C ILE A 12 -19.32 2.26 0.09
N SER A 13 -19.63 3.54 0.34
CA SER A 13 -20.34 4.37 -0.64
C SER A 13 -19.42 4.80 -1.79
N PRO A 14 -19.97 5.12 -2.99
CA PRO A 14 -19.16 5.51 -4.16
C PRO A 14 -18.28 6.75 -3.92
N GLU A 15 -18.71 7.65 -3.05
CA GLU A 15 -18.03 8.91 -2.75
C GLU A 15 -16.89 8.74 -1.73
N GLN A 16 -16.93 7.66 -0.96
CA GLN A 16 -15.93 7.41 0.08
C GLN A 16 -14.56 7.07 -0.52
N LYS A 17 -13.53 7.65 0.07
CA LYS A 17 -12.14 7.33 -0.19
C LYS A 17 -11.71 6.12 0.63
N VAL A 18 -11.11 5.14 -0.02
CA VAL A 18 -10.65 3.91 0.62
C VAL A 18 -9.13 3.97 0.84
N LEU A 19 -8.74 4.16 2.09
CA LEU A 19 -7.36 4.00 2.52
C LEU A 19 -7.14 2.51 2.85
N LEU A 20 -6.30 1.83 2.09
CA LEU A 20 -6.17 0.39 2.11
C LEU A 20 -4.86 -0.06 2.74
N THR A 21 -4.89 -1.07 3.58
CA THR A 21 -3.70 -1.86 3.95
C THR A 21 -3.98 -3.34 3.80
N VAL A 22 -3.03 -4.10 3.28
CA VAL A 22 -3.17 -5.53 3.00
C VAL A 22 -2.00 -6.29 3.63
N GLY A 23 -2.30 -7.36 4.35
CA GLY A 23 -1.29 -8.23 4.91
C GLY A 23 -1.69 -8.90 6.22
N ARG A 24 -0.73 -9.59 6.82
CA ARG A 24 -0.93 -10.23 8.13
C ARG A 24 -1.12 -9.16 9.22
N VAL A 25 -2.19 -9.29 9.99
CA VAL A 25 -2.48 -8.38 11.10
C VAL A 25 -1.70 -8.83 12.34
N ALA A 26 -0.49 -8.28 12.48
CA ALA A 26 0.45 -8.59 13.52
C ALA A 26 1.09 -7.31 14.09
N LYS A 27 1.63 -7.40 15.30
CA LYS A 27 2.13 -6.23 16.04
C LYS A 27 3.25 -5.50 15.28
N GLU A 28 4.12 -6.23 14.59
CA GLU A 28 5.24 -5.68 13.82
C GLU A 28 4.80 -4.86 12.60
N LYS A 29 3.55 -5.01 12.14
CA LYS A 29 2.99 -4.19 11.05
C LYS A 29 2.55 -2.80 11.50
N ASN A 30 2.59 -2.54 12.80
CA ASN A 30 2.33 -1.23 13.43
C ASN A 30 1.00 -0.59 13.00
N LEU A 31 -0.05 -1.42 12.76
CA LEU A 31 -1.36 -0.94 12.31
C LEU A 31 -2.05 -0.04 13.35
N ALA A 32 -1.65 -0.11 14.63
CA ALA A 32 -2.12 0.80 15.67
C ALA A 32 -1.77 2.26 15.37
N GLU A 33 -0.61 2.53 14.75
CA GLU A 33 -0.23 3.86 14.30
C GLU A 33 -1.16 4.34 13.16
N LEU A 34 -1.51 3.46 12.21
CA LEU A 34 -2.46 3.82 11.15
C LEU A 34 -3.82 4.18 11.71
N LEU A 35 -4.33 3.43 12.73
CA LEU A 35 -5.58 3.77 13.41
C LEU A 35 -5.49 5.12 14.13
N ASP A 36 -4.37 5.40 14.81
CA ASP A 36 -4.16 6.67 15.47
C ASP A 36 -4.15 7.84 14.47
N TYR A 37 -3.39 7.71 13.40
CA TYR A 37 -3.28 8.74 12.40
C TYR A 37 -4.57 8.92 11.61
N PHE A 38 -5.25 7.84 11.25
CA PHE A 38 -6.55 7.89 10.58
C PHE A 38 -7.60 8.61 11.42
N GLY A 39 -7.65 8.33 12.73
CA GLY A 39 -8.57 9.00 13.66
C GLY A 39 -8.34 10.51 13.77
N ARG A 40 -7.12 10.97 13.53
CA ARG A 40 -6.74 12.39 13.57
C ARG A 40 -6.95 13.12 12.23
N LEU A 41 -7.21 12.39 11.13
CA LEU A 41 -7.47 13.01 9.82
C LEU A 41 -8.86 13.68 9.80
N SER A 42 -8.90 14.89 9.25
CA SER A 42 -10.15 15.62 8.95
C SER A 42 -10.70 15.20 7.57
N LEU A 43 -10.98 13.90 7.40
CA LEU A 43 -11.53 13.30 6.19
C LEU A 43 -12.74 12.45 6.54
N PRO A 44 -13.94 13.05 6.69
CA PRO A 44 -15.15 12.34 7.11
C PRO A 44 -15.58 11.27 6.10
N ASP A 45 -15.33 11.52 4.82
CA ASP A 45 -15.71 10.62 3.72
C ASP A 45 -14.61 9.58 3.39
N ALA A 46 -13.69 9.32 4.32
CA ALA A 46 -12.70 8.28 4.16
C ALA A 46 -12.98 7.08 5.07
N VAL A 47 -12.73 5.88 4.56
CA VAL A 47 -12.72 4.62 5.31
C VAL A 47 -11.32 4.03 5.28
N LEU A 48 -10.89 3.42 6.40
CA LEU A 48 -9.68 2.63 6.47
C LEU A 48 -10.04 1.15 6.34
N CYS A 49 -9.60 0.51 5.27
CA CYS A 49 -9.84 -0.91 5.03
C CYS A 49 -8.58 -1.71 5.36
N ILE A 50 -8.64 -2.53 6.39
CA ILE A 50 -7.57 -3.42 6.85
C ILE A 50 -7.89 -4.83 6.38
N VAL A 51 -7.16 -5.29 5.35
CA VAL A 51 -7.38 -6.58 4.69
C VAL A 51 -6.38 -7.60 5.20
N GLY A 52 -6.90 -8.62 5.87
CA GLY A 52 -6.11 -9.73 6.38
C GLY A 52 -6.46 -10.12 7.81
N GLY A 53 -6.02 -11.30 8.20
CA GLY A 53 -6.17 -11.84 9.55
C GLY A 53 -4.87 -11.87 10.32
N GLY A 54 -4.98 -12.10 11.62
CA GLY A 54 -3.81 -12.27 12.48
C GLY A 54 -4.11 -12.10 13.95
N THR A 55 -3.13 -12.39 14.78
CA THR A 55 -3.26 -12.43 16.23
C THR A 55 -3.52 -11.07 16.89
N TYR A 56 -3.24 -9.98 16.15
CA TYR A 56 -3.40 -8.61 16.68
C TYR A 56 -4.73 -7.96 16.28
N LEU A 57 -5.59 -8.67 15.54
CA LEU A 57 -6.82 -8.14 14.94
C LEU A 57 -7.82 -7.65 16.01
N GLU A 58 -8.07 -8.47 17.05
CA GLU A 58 -9.02 -8.11 18.10
C GLU A 58 -8.57 -6.88 18.90
N THR A 59 -7.26 -6.77 19.15
CA THR A 59 -6.68 -5.57 19.77
C THR A 59 -6.93 -4.31 18.93
N LEU A 60 -6.81 -4.42 17.60
CA LEU A 60 -7.08 -3.28 16.71
C LEU A 60 -8.56 -2.90 16.66
N ARG A 61 -9.48 -3.88 16.72
CA ARG A 61 -10.93 -3.62 16.81
C ARG A 61 -11.27 -2.82 18.08
N GLN A 62 -10.71 -3.25 19.21
CA GLN A 62 -10.88 -2.54 20.49
C GLN A 62 -10.31 -1.13 20.42
N LEU A 63 -9.10 -0.97 19.87
CA LEU A 63 -8.46 0.33 19.72
C LEU A 63 -9.27 1.28 18.81
N ALA A 64 -9.86 0.77 17.72
CA ALA A 64 -10.73 1.56 16.85
C ALA A 64 -11.98 2.04 17.58
N ALA A 65 -12.58 1.19 18.44
CA ALA A 65 -13.72 1.54 19.27
C ALA A 65 -13.35 2.60 20.34
N GLU A 66 -12.23 2.41 21.04
CA GLU A 66 -11.71 3.38 22.03
C GLU A 66 -11.43 4.75 21.41
N LYS A 67 -10.98 4.79 20.15
CA LYS A 67 -10.74 6.03 19.40
C LYS A 67 -12.01 6.63 18.78
N GLY A 68 -13.15 5.97 18.86
CA GLY A 68 -14.41 6.44 18.27
C GLY A 68 -14.41 6.47 16.74
N ILE A 69 -13.65 5.57 16.09
CA ILE A 69 -13.53 5.48 14.64
C ILE A 69 -13.98 4.12 14.08
N ALA A 70 -14.57 3.26 14.92
CA ALA A 70 -14.95 1.90 14.53
C ALA A 70 -15.92 1.84 13.35
N ASP A 71 -16.76 2.84 13.18
CA ASP A 71 -17.70 3.02 12.07
C ASP A 71 -17.03 3.36 10.73
N ARG A 72 -15.77 3.78 10.75
CA ARG A 72 -14.98 4.13 9.55
C ARG A 72 -13.80 3.19 9.30
N VAL A 73 -13.69 2.10 10.09
CA VAL A 73 -12.62 1.11 9.92
C VAL A 73 -13.22 -0.24 9.57
N ILE A 74 -12.86 -0.75 8.42
CA ILE A 74 -13.31 -2.05 7.92
C ILE A 74 -12.22 -3.09 8.17
N PHE A 75 -12.52 -4.14 8.90
CA PHE A 75 -11.66 -5.30 9.13
C PHE A 75 -12.24 -6.49 8.37
N THR A 76 -11.54 -7.00 7.37
CA THR A 76 -12.05 -8.08 6.52
C THR A 76 -11.81 -9.48 7.07
N ASP A 77 -11.01 -9.62 8.13
CA ASP A 77 -10.43 -10.89 8.54
C ASP A 77 -9.56 -11.52 7.43
N ALA A 78 -9.23 -12.81 7.54
CA ALA A 78 -8.44 -13.50 6.54
C ALA A 78 -9.21 -13.62 5.22
N VAL A 79 -8.60 -13.13 4.15
CA VAL A 79 -9.13 -13.19 2.79
C VAL A 79 -8.36 -14.22 1.98
N SER A 80 -9.07 -15.00 1.15
CA SER A 80 -8.45 -15.96 0.23
C SER A 80 -7.58 -15.23 -0.80
N PRO A 81 -6.37 -15.73 -1.13
CA PRO A 81 -5.41 -15.07 -2.02
C PRO A 81 -5.98 -14.69 -3.40
N ASP A 82 -6.88 -15.49 -3.95
CA ASP A 82 -7.55 -15.24 -5.23
C ASP A 82 -8.46 -14.01 -5.21
N LYS A 83 -8.90 -13.57 -4.03
CA LYS A 83 -9.75 -12.38 -3.85
C LYS A 83 -8.96 -11.11 -3.53
N ILE A 84 -7.71 -11.22 -3.09
CA ILE A 84 -6.87 -10.06 -2.73
C ILE A 84 -6.79 -9.02 -3.84
N PRO A 85 -6.65 -9.37 -5.14
CA PRO A 85 -6.62 -8.38 -6.22
C PRO A 85 -7.87 -7.48 -6.29
N LEU A 86 -9.05 -7.97 -5.87
CA LEU A 86 -10.27 -7.15 -5.83
C LEU A 86 -10.21 -6.08 -4.73
N TYR A 87 -9.54 -6.38 -3.61
CA TYR A 87 -9.36 -5.39 -2.54
C TYR A 87 -8.40 -4.28 -2.96
N TYR A 88 -7.33 -4.58 -3.68
CA TYR A 88 -6.49 -3.53 -4.26
C TYR A 88 -7.29 -2.63 -5.21
N GLN A 89 -8.21 -3.19 -6.01
CA GLN A 89 -9.03 -2.41 -6.96
C GLN A 89 -10.06 -1.49 -6.30
N ILE A 90 -10.46 -1.72 -5.05
CA ILE A 90 -11.37 -0.80 -4.34
C ILE A 90 -10.63 0.33 -3.64
N GLY A 91 -9.31 0.23 -3.45
CA GLY A 91 -8.48 1.22 -2.76
C GLY A 91 -8.25 2.49 -3.59
N ASP A 92 -8.07 3.61 -2.92
CA ASP A 92 -7.60 4.87 -3.51
C ASP A 92 -6.12 5.11 -3.16
N ILE A 93 -5.68 4.75 -1.97
CA ILE A 93 -4.31 4.90 -1.46
C ILE A 93 -3.95 3.66 -0.65
N PHE A 94 -2.75 3.14 -0.84
CA PHE A 94 -2.22 2.07 0.00
C PHE A 94 -1.41 2.62 1.16
N LEU A 95 -1.68 2.13 2.38
CA LEU A 95 -1.03 2.56 3.61
C LEU A 95 -0.16 1.46 4.20
N SER A 96 1.00 1.82 4.73
CA SER A 96 1.80 0.94 5.57
C SER A 96 2.52 1.72 6.68
N ALA A 97 2.49 1.16 7.89
CA ALA A 97 3.30 1.61 9.02
C ALA A 97 4.39 0.60 9.41
N SER A 98 4.58 -0.45 8.62
CA SER A 98 5.60 -1.47 8.86
C SER A 98 7.00 -0.88 8.76
N GLN A 99 7.90 -1.37 9.64
CA GLN A 99 9.33 -1.03 9.66
C GLN A 99 10.20 -2.30 9.60
N SER A 100 9.63 -3.41 9.17
CA SER A 100 10.30 -4.73 9.18
C SER A 100 10.03 -5.53 7.90
N GLU A 101 9.82 -4.83 6.78
CA GLU A 101 9.64 -5.50 5.51
C GLU A 101 10.98 -5.96 4.93
N THR A 102 10.99 -7.15 4.35
CA THR A 102 12.18 -7.69 3.67
C THR A 102 12.10 -7.52 2.15
N GLN A 103 10.94 -7.76 1.56
CA GLN A 103 10.73 -7.66 0.12
C GLN A 103 9.62 -6.69 -0.27
N GLY A 104 8.70 -6.39 0.65
CA GLY A 104 7.61 -5.44 0.41
C GLY A 104 6.68 -5.81 -0.74
N LEU A 105 6.36 -7.09 -0.94
CA LEU A 105 5.53 -7.55 -2.07
C LEU A 105 4.18 -6.83 -2.12
N THR A 106 3.57 -6.54 -0.97
CA THR A 106 2.29 -5.81 -0.89
C THR A 106 2.40 -4.38 -1.45
N TYR A 107 3.57 -3.75 -1.38
CA TYR A 107 3.82 -2.45 -2.01
C TYR A 107 3.81 -2.55 -3.53
N LEU A 108 4.45 -3.59 -4.08
CA LEU A 108 4.49 -3.82 -5.52
C LEU A 108 3.12 -4.24 -6.06
N GLU A 109 2.35 -5.03 -5.31
CA GLU A 109 0.97 -5.39 -5.63
C GLU A 109 0.06 -4.16 -5.66
N ALA A 110 0.19 -3.26 -4.68
CA ALA A 110 -0.54 -2.01 -4.62
C ALA A 110 -0.20 -1.10 -5.81
N LEU A 111 1.10 -0.90 -6.09
CA LEU A 111 1.56 -0.11 -7.24
C LEU A 111 1.08 -0.70 -8.57
N ALA A 112 1.15 -2.03 -8.74
CA ALA A 112 0.65 -2.71 -9.93
C ALA A 112 -0.86 -2.56 -10.11
N SER A 113 -1.60 -2.36 -9.01
CA SER A 113 -3.03 -2.07 -9.01
C SER A 113 -3.35 -0.58 -9.18
N GLY A 114 -2.33 0.26 -9.38
CA GLY A 114 -2.46 1.70 -9.57
C GLY A 114 -2.67 2.49 -8.28
N LEU A 115 -2.37 1.92 -7.10
CA LEU A 115 -2.49 2.62 -5.83
C LEU A 115 -1.20 3.37 -5.50
N PRO A 116 -1.25 4.69 -5.29
CA PRO A 116 -0.13 5.40 -4.69
C PRO A 116 0.08 4.95 -3.26
N LEU A 117 1.33 4.95 -2.83
CA LEU A 117 1.73 4.48 -1.50
C LEU A 117 1.85 5.67 -0.53
N VAL A 118 1.32 5.56 0.69
CA VAL A 118 1.68 6.42 1.82
C VAL A 118 2.20 5.52 2.94
N CYS A 119 3.52 5.48 3.07
CA CYS A 119 4.20 4.49 3.89
C CYS A 119 5.13 5.15 4.92
N ARG A 120 5.24 4.50 6.10
CA ARG A 120 6.29 4.87 7.04
C ARG A 120 7.66 4.63 6.41
N LYS A 121 8.57 5.58 6.59
CA LYS A 121 9.92 5.49 6.01
C LYS A 121 10.63 4.23 6.50
N ASP A 122 11.07 3.42 5.56
CA ASP A 122 11.80 2.18 5.76
C ASP A 122 12.78 1.99 4.59
N ALA A 123 13.95 1.40 4.84
CA ALA A 123 14.99 1.23 3.82
C ALA A 123 14.53 0.36 2.63
N CYS A 124 13.58 -0.55 2.82
CA CYS A 124 13.04 -1.36 1.72
C CYS A 124 12.24 -0.54 0.69
N LEU A 125 11.92 0.72 1.00
CA LEU A 125 11.14 1.62 0.14
C LEU A 125 12.02 2.60 -0.67
N ASP A 126 13.32 2.67 -0.42
CA ASP A 126 14.21 3.68 -1.02
C ASP A 126 14.21 3.64 -2.56
N ASP A 127 14.10 2.44 -3.17
CA ASP A 127 14.03 2.26 -4.62
C ASP A 127 12.59 2.10 -5.16
N ILE A 128 11.59 2.06 -4.27
CA ILE A 128 10.18 1.81 -4.61
C ILE A 128 9.37 3.09 -4.60
N VAL A 129 9.51 3.93 -3.56
CA VAL A 129 8.70 5.14 -3.38
C VAL A 129 9.50 6.39 -3.72
N THR A 130 8.94 7.20 -4.59
CA THR A 130 9.41 8.56 -4.87
C THR A 130 8.34 9.54 -4.42
N ASP A 131 8.66 10.39 -3.44
CA ASP A 131 7.75 11.37 -2.85
C ASP A 131 7.11 12.28 -3.91
N GLY A 132 5.78 12.34 -3.90
CA GLY A 132 4.98 13.13 -4.83
C GLY A 132 4.88 12.57 -6.25
N TRP A 133 5.57 11.45 -6.56
CA TRP A 133 5.53 10.78 -7.85
C TRP A 133 4.57 9.59 -7.85
N ASN A 134 4.86 8.57 -7.07
CA ASN A 134 4.06 7.36 -6.93
C ASN A 134 3.61 7.09 -5.49
N GLY A 135 3.93 8.01 -4.58
CA GLY A 135 3.60 7.89 -3.17
C GLY A 135 4.18 9.01 -2.33
N GLY A 136 4.23 8.80 -1.03
CA GLY A 136 4.85 9.68 -0.05
C GLY A 136 5.32 8.92 1.17
N LEU A 137 6.52 9.22 1.63
CA LEU A 137 7.07 8.66 2.85
C LEU A 137 6.81 9.57 4.04
N TYR A 138 6.51 8.97 5.20
CA TYR A 138 6.29 9.72 6.43
C TYR A 138 7.13 9.17 7.59
N THR A 139 7.41 10.05 8.55
CA THR A 139 8.08 9.72 9.82
C THR A 139 7.25 10.15 11.03
N SER A 140 6.26 11.02 10.82
CA SER A 140 5.32 11.52 11.83
C SER A 140 3.93 11.77 11.22
N PHE A 141 2.99 12.23 12.03
CA PHE A 141 1.62 12.51 11.60
C PHE A 141 1.54 13.61 10.54
N GLU A 142 2.31 14.70 10.67
CA GLU A 142 2.21 15.84 9.78
C GLU A 142 2.56 15.51 8.32
N PRO A 143 3.68 14.81 7.99
CA PRO A 143 3.92 14.32 6.63
C PRO A 143 2.86 13.32 6.16
N PHE A 144 2.38 12.40 7.03
CA PHE A 144 1.31 11.48 6.71
C PHE A 144 0.04 12.23 6.28
N GLN A 145 -0.42 13.18 7.10
CA GLN A 145 -1.60 14.00 6.80
C GLN A 145 -1.41 14.79 5.51
N LYS A 146 -0.24 15.39 5.29
CA LYS A 146 0.07 16.12 4.06
C LYS A 146 -0.14 15.25 2.82
N TRP A 147 0.42 14.03 2.81
CA TRP A 147 0.31 13.14 1.66
C TRP A 147 -1.13 12.67 1.44
N ILE A 148 -1.83 12.26 2.49
CA ILE A 148 -3.23 11.85 2.39
C ILE A 148 -4.10 12.99 1.84
N THR A 149 -3.96 14.20 2.38
CA THR A 149 -4.74 15.36 1.93
C THR A 149 -4.45 15.69 0.48
N ALA A 150 -3.18 15.68 0.07
CA ALA A 150 -2.79 15.97 -1.31
C ALA A 150 -3.33 14.93 -2.30
N PHE A 151 -3.30 13.64 -1.93
CA PHE A 151 -3.69 12.55 -2.82
C PHE A 151 -5.21 12.34 -2.89
N CYS A 152 -5.96 12.73 -1.85
CA CYS A 152 -7.42 12.66 -1.85
C CYS A 152 -8.10 13.92 -2.41
N GLY A 153 -7.38 15.05 -2.46
CA GLY A 153 -8.00 16.37 -2.71
C GLY A 153 -8.31 16.66 -4.18
N ASP A 154 -7.57 16.10 -5.14
CA ASP A 154 -7.73 16.38 -6.57
C ASP A 154 -7.70 15.08 -7.39
N ALA A 155 -8.77 14.85 -8.16
CA ALA A 155 -8.91 13.68 -9.02
C ALA A 155 -7.82 13.60 -10.11
N ALA A 156 -7.34 14.74 -10.63
CA ALA A 156 -6.26 14.77 -11.62
C ALA A 156 -4.94 14.32 -11.00
N VAL A 157 -4.65 14.76 -9.78
CA VAL A 157 -3.47 14.33 -9.00
C VAL A 157 -3.55 12.83 -8.73
N THR A 158 -4.69 12.33 -8.25
CA THR A 158 -4.89 10.89 -7.99
C THR A 158 -4.68 10.06 -9.24
N GLN A 159 -5.21 10.50 -10.40
CA GLN A 159 -5.04 9.80 -11.67
C GLN A 159 -3.57 9.80 -12.15
N GLN A 160 -2.84 10.89 -11.94
CA GLN A 160 -1.42 10.97 -12.29
C GLN A 160 -0.60 10.02 -11.42
N LEU A 161 -0.81 10.04 -10.09
CA LEU A 161 -0.15 9.14 -9.15
C LEU A 161 -0.40 7.67 -9.49
N SER A 162 -1.65 7.33 -9.86
CA SER A 162 -2.03 5.97 -10.28
C SER A 162 -1.24 5.51 -11.50
N ARG A 163 -1.07 6.36 -12.52
CA ARG A 163 -0.24 6.04 -13.69
C ARG A 163 1.22 5.81 -13.30
N HIS A 164 1.78 6.66 -12.45
CA HIS A 164 3.15 6.53 -11.98
C HIS A 164 3.34 5.29 -11.09
N ALA A 165 2.33 4.91 -10.31
CA ALA A 165 2.33 3.68 -9.54
C ALA A 165 2.51 2.46 -10.45
N VAL A 166 1.66 2.33 -11.49
CA VAL A 166 1.76 1.23 -12.47
C VAL A 166 3.11 1.25 -13.17
N GLN A 167 3.58 2.41 -13.64
CA GLN A 167 4.89 2.54 -14.29
C GLN A 167 6.04 2.10 -13.36
N THR A 168 5.93 2.38 -12.07
CA THR A 168 6.93 1.93 -11.10
C THR A 168 6.89 0.41 -10.95
N ALA A 169 5.68 -0.18 -10.84
CA ALA A 169 5.53 -1.64 -10.68
C ALA A 169 6.12 -2.42 -11.87
N GLU A 170 6.03 -1.89 -13.10
CA GLU A 170 6.62 -2.51 -14.30
C GLU A 170 8.12 -2.78 -14.15
N ARG A 171 8.86 -1.91 -13.46
CA ARG A 171 10.30 -2.07 -13.20
C ARG A 171 10.62 -3.29 -12.31
N PHE A 172 9.65 -3.74 -11.54
CA PHE A 172 9.74 -4.87 -10.62
C PHE A 172 8.97 -6.11 -11.12
N SER A 173 8.52 -6.09 -12.39
CA SER A 173 7.85 -7.22 -13.02
C SER A 173 8.80 -8.40 -13.19
N ALA A 174 8.24 -9.60 -13.36
CA ALA A 174 9.02 -10.81 -13.63
C ALA A 174 9.91 -10.65 -14.88
N ALA A 175 9.42 -9.98 -15.93
CA ALA A 175 10.19 -9.67 -17.13
C ALA A 175 11.36 -8.73 -16.81
N GLY A 176 11.11 -7.61 -16.12
CA GLY A 176 12.17 -6.68 -15.73
C GLY A 176 13.21 -7.30 -14.77
N PHE A 177 12.80 -8.23 -13.91
CA PHE A 177 13.73 -9.00 -13.10
C PHE A 177 14.59 -9.94 -13.96
N ALA A 178 13.97 -10.68 -14.90
CA ALA A 178 14.69 -11.59 -15.79
C ALA A 178 15.73 -10.86 -16.64
N GLU A 179 15.41 -9.71 -17.19
CA GLU A 179 16.34 -8.86 -17.96
C GLU A 179 17.56 -8.43 -17.10
N LYS A 180 17.32 -8.02 -15.86
CA LYS A 180 18.42 -7.65 -14.94
C LYS A 180 19.34 -8.82 -14.61
N VAL A 181 18.75 -10.00 -14.36
CA VAL A 181 19.51 -11.23 -14.09
C VAL A 181 20.32 -11.63 -15.32
N GLU A 182 19.73 -11.62 -16.51
CA GLU A 182 20.43 -11.91 -17.76
C GLU A 182 21.60 -10.95 -17.99
N PHE A 183 21.39 -9.65 -17.80
CA PHE A 183 22.43 -8.64 -17.88
C PHE A 183 23.59 -8.94 -16.91
N CYS A 184 23.31 -9.27 -15.65
CA CYS A 184 24.34 -9.63 -14.68
C CYS A 184 25.17 -10.84 -15.16
N TYR A 185 24.52 -11.88 -15.67
CA TYR A 185 25.23 -13.05 -16.20
C TYR A 185 26.11 -12.70 -17.41
N GLN A 186 25.61 -11.87 -18.33
CA GLN A 186 26.38 -11.44 -19.49
C GLN A 186 27.62 -10.64 -19.08
N GLU A 187 27.52 -9.72 -18.13
CA GLU A 187 28.65 -8.95 -17.62
C GLU A 187 29.70 -9.84 -16.92
N VAL A 188 29.26 -10.79 -16.11
CA VAL A 188 30.19 -11.76 -15.47
C VAL A 188 30.94 -12.58 -16.52
N LEU A 189 30.24 -13.12 -17.51
CA LEU A 189 30.84 -13.90 -18.59
C LEU A 189 31.83 -13.09 -19.43
N LYS A 190 31.52 -11.83 -19.72
CA LYS A 190 32.40 -10.91 -20.44
C LYS A 190 33.69 -10.64 -19.67
N ASN A 191 33.56 -10.33 -18.38
CA ASN A 191 34.71 -10.06 -17.53
C ASN A 191 35.61 -11.32 -17.35
N TRP A 192 34.99 -12.49 -17.25
CA TRP A 192 35.76 -13.76 -17.12
C TRP A 192 36.54 -14.07 -18.40
N LYS A 193 35.96 -13.89 -19.59
CA LYS A 193 36.67 -14.07 -20.88
C LYS A 193 37.83 -13.10 -21.02
N MET A 194 37.71 -11.86 -20.53
CA MET A 194 38.82 -10.87 -20.59
C MET A 194 39.98 -11.22 -19.63
N GLN A 195 39.74 -11.96 -18.52
CA GLN A 195 40.75 -12.38 -17.57
C GLN A 195 41.43 -13.70 -18.00
N SER A 196 40.83 -14.43 -18.93
CA SER A 196 41.30 -15.75 -19.39
C SER A 196 42.02 -15.71 -20.72
N ALA A 197 42.17 -14.51 -21.34
CA ALA A 197 42.90 -14.23 -22.59
C ALA A 197 44.19 -13.48 -22.30
#